data_6758be8dc7721e2141185044c18be0c6
#
_entry.id   6758be8dc7721e2141185044c18be0c6
#
_cell.length_a   1.000
_cell.length_b   1.000
_cell.length_c   1.000
_cell.angle_alpha   90.00
_cell.angle_beta   90.00
_cell.angle_gamma   90.00
#
_symmetry.space_group_name_H-M   'P 1'
#
loop_
_entity.id
_entity.type
_entity.pdbx_description
1 polymer ?
#
loop_
_entity_poly.entity_id
_entity_poly.type
_entity_poly.pdbx_seq_one_letter_code
_entity_poly.pdbx_strand_id
1 'polypeptide(L)'
;MGVFILNIEQMFQNPITREINGVIKAGARDNDTVLEEIKEYVVTTEIRKNMREFFSAYASSFANKKNENIGIWLAGFFGSGKSHLLKMLGTIIENKSYNGKTVTQYFEEKLGDDKLLFGDLSKSSSVPTDVILFDIGKVTDQKKYENGAAMVVAFLKKFNESIGFDKSNIKVADFERDLWRQGKYDEFKSIYLSIAGVSWEEDRAKLSYREKFFLKTIEKMDLPHFDEDSAERWLEREEDPSISVETFSDII
;
A
#
# COMPACT_ATOMS: atom_id res chain seq x y z
N MET A 1 19.97 33.33 45.01
CA MET A 1 19.15 32.78 43.92
C MET A 1 20.07 32.39 42.80
N GLY A 2 20.36 31.12 42.62
CA GLY A 2 21.22 30.66 41.50
C GLY A 2 20.39 30.69 40.19
N VAL A 3 20.89 31.38 39.19
CA VAL A 3 20.36 31.34 37.85
C VAL A 3 20.79 30.01 37.24
N PHE A 4 19.85 29.07 37.08
CA PHE A 4 20.07 27.87 36.28
C PHE A 4 20.07 28.26 34.79
N ILE A 5 21.26 28.33 34.19
CA ILE A 5 21.38 28.47 32.73
C ILE A 5 21.23 27.07 32.17
N LEU A 6 20.03 26.74 31.70
CA LEU A 6 19.77 25.53 30.90
C LEU A 6 20.33 25.76 29.48
N ASN A 7 21.18 24.86 29.02
CA ASN A 7 21.59 24.83 27.63
C ASN A 7 20.37 24.39 26.77
N ILE A 8 20.17 24.96 25.57
CA ILE A 8 19.06 24.65 24.68
C ILE A 8 18.97 23.13 24.42
N GLU A 9 20.09 22.46 24.29
CA GLU A 9 20.15 21.00 24.11
C GLU A 9 19.48 20.21 25.24
N GLN A 10 19.55 20.70 26.48
CA GLN A 10 18.95 20.07 27.67
C GLN A 10 17.42 20.20 27.71
N MET A 11 16.84 21.03 26.84
CA MET A 11 15.40 21.20 26.72
C MET A 11 14.75 20.14 25.82
N PHE A 12 15.56 19.36 25.11
CA PHE A 12 15.09 18.35 24.17
C PHE A 12 15.39 16.93 24.69
N GLN A 13 14.45 16.02 24.49
CA GLN A 13 14.61 14.62 24.88
C GLN A 13 15.64 13.88 23.99
N ASN A 14 15.74 14.29 22.74
CA ASN A 14 16.66 13.71 21.75
C ASN A 14 17.74 14.73 21.35
N PRO A 15 18.93 14.29 20.92
CA PRO A 15 20.00 15.18 20.49
C PRO A 15 19.53 16.14 19.37
N ILE A 16 19.78 17.44 19.54
CA ILE A 16 19.39 18.46 18.54
C ILE A 16 20.23 18.38 17.24
N THR A 17 21.34 17.66 17.28
CA THR A 17 22.27 17.46 16.14
C THR A 17 21.88 16.27 15.27
N ARG A 18 20.85 15.50 15.63
CA ARG A 18 20.39 14.37 14.81
C ARG A 18 19.81 14.84 13.50
N GLU A 19 19.93 14.02 12.47
CA GLU A 19 19.20 14.25 11.21
C GLU A 19 17.70 14.08 11.44
N ILE A 20 16.93 15.08 11.03
CA ILE A 20 15.46 15.05 11.09
C ILE A 20 14.95 15.00 9.66
N ASN A 21 14.18 13.99 9.33
CA ASN A 21 13.43 13.93 8.08
C ASN A 21 12.36 15.03 8.07
N GLY A 22 12.64 16.16 7.44
CA GLY A 22 11.77 17.34 7.46
C GLY A 22 10.42 17.15 6.76
N VAL A 23 10.25 16.09 5.96
CA VAL A 23 9.00 15.79 5.24
C VAL A 23 8.69 14.31 5.36
N ILE A 24 7.54 14.00 5.96
CA ILE A 24 7.01 12.65 6.01
C ILE A 24 6.52 12.25 4.61
N LYS A 25 7.18 11.26 4.02
CA LYS A 25 6.74 10.65 2.75
C LYS A 25 5.80 9.48 3.06
N ALA A 26 4.55 9.59 2.69
CA ALA A 26 3.55 8.53 2.92
C ALA A 26 4.00 7.16 2.38
N GLY A 27 4.69 7.14 1.22
CA GLY A 27 5.19 5.91 0.60
C GLY A 27 6.54 5.40 1.11
N ALA A 28 7.24 6.11 2.01
CA ALA A 28 8.51 5.63 2.58
C ALA A 28 8.20 4.60 3.69
N ARG A 29 8.65 3.36 3.51
CA ARG A 29 8.34 2.21 4.38
C ARG A 29 9.58 1.44 4.84
N ASP A 30 10.76 2.05 4.79
CA ASP A 30 11.92 1.43 5.40
C ASP A 30 11.74 1.34 6.93
N ASN A 31 12.15 0.21 7.49
CA ASN A 31 11.85 -0.14 8.88
C ASN A 31 12.43 0.85 9.90
N ASP A 32 13.61 1.39 9.65
CA ASP A 32 14.28 2.30 10.59
C ASP A 32 13.56 3.65 10.64
N THR A 33 13.24 4.22 9.48
CA THR A 33 12.46 5.46 9.39
C THR A 33 11.07 5.32 10.03
N VAL A 34 10.36 4.21 9.77
CA VAL A 34 9.02 3.99 10.36
C VAL A 34 9.11 3.85 11.87
N LEU A 35 10.11 3.14 12.39
CA LEU A 35 10.30 2.98 13.84
C LEU A 35 10.62 4.33 14.53
N GLU A 36 11.46 5.15 13.93
CA GLU A 36 11.75 6.50 14.44
C GLU A 36 10.48 7.36 14.46
N GLU A 37 9.73 7.38 13.37
CA GLU A 37 8.45 8.10 13.29
C GLU A 37 7.46 7.62 14.35
N ILE A 38 7.33 6.31 14.59
CA ILE A 38 6.48 5.76 15.64
C ILE A 38 6.93 6.27 17.02
N LYS A 39 8.23 6.21 17.32
CA LYS A 39 8.77 6.64 18.62
C LYS A 39 8.55 8.12 18.87
N GLU A 40 8.73 8.94 17.87
CA GLU A 40 8.63 10.39 17.95
C GLU A 40 7.23 10.94 17.84
N TYR A 41 6.28 10.13 17.35
CA TYR A 41 4.90 10.58 17.18
C TYR A 41 4.25 10.97 18.49
N VAL A 42 3.84 12.22 18.62
CA VAL A 42 3.17 12.74 19.81
C VAL A 42 1.66 12.72 19.60
N VAL A 43 0.95 11.99 20.46
CA VAL A 43 -0.51 11.93 20.43
C VAL A 43 -1.07 13.09 21.24
N THR A 44 -1.29 14.23 20.58
CA THR A 44 -1.94 15.40 21.20
C THR A 44 -3.43 15.14 21.48
N THR A 45 -4.07 16.02 22.24
CA THR A 45 -5.52 15.92 22.54
C THR A 45 -6.36 15.88 21.24
N GLU A 46 -6.02 16.71 20.26
CA GLU A 46 -6.74 16.76 18.98
C GLU A 46 -6.49 15.49 18.14
N ILE A 47 -5.26 15.03 18.07
CA ILE A 47 -4.91 13.76 17.40
C ILE A 47 -5.65 12.59 18.06
N ARG A 48 -5.69 12.55 19.40
CA ARG A 48 -6.40 11.52 20.17
C ARG A 48 -7.89 11.49 19.82
N LYS A 49 -8.53 12.65 19.69
CA LYS A 49 -9.92 12.76 19.27
C LYS A 49 -10.12 12.18 17.86
N ASN A 50 -9.30 12.59 16.89
CA ASN A 50 -9.38 12.10 15.53
C ASN A 50 -9.10 10.59 15.42
N MET A 51 -8.13 10.08 16.17
CA MET A 51 -7.87 8.64 16.27
C MET A 51 -9.07 7.87 16.84
N ARG A 52 -9.75 8.42 17.85
CA ARG A 52 -10.93 7.79 18.43
C ARG A 52 -12.08 7.69 17.43
N GLU A 53 -12.36 8.76 16.69
CA GLU A 53 -13.36 8.76 15.62
C GLU A 53 -13.03 7.73 14.53
N PHE A 54 -11.77 7.70 14.11
CA PHE A 54 -11.30 6.76 13.09
C PHE A 54 -11.39 5.29 13.55
N PHE A 55 -10.77 4.94 14.68
CA PHE A 55 -10.71 3.54 15.14
C PHE A 55 -12.07 3.01 15.59
N SER A 56 -12.94 3.85 16.16
CA SER A 56 -14.31 3.44 16.47
C SER A 56 -15.10 3.11 15.21
N ALA A 57 -15.02 3.92 14.17
CA ALA A 57 -15.66 3.66 12.88
C ALA A 57 -15.07 2.40 12.22
N TYR A 58 -13.75 2.30 12.17
CA TYR A 58 -13.05 1.19 11.53
C TYR A 58 -13.28 -0.16 12.25
N ALA A 59 -13.20 -0.18 13.59
CA ALA A 59 -13.49 -1.37 14.39
C ALA A 59 -14.96 -1.83 14.26
N SER A 60 -15.88 -0.88 14.11
CA SER A 60 -17.30 -1.17 13.88
C SER A 60 -17.56 -1.78 12.51
N SER A 61 -16.72 -1.50 11.52
CA SER A 61 -16.85 -2.04 10.20
C SER A 61 -16.73 -3.56 10.14
N PHE A 62 -15.93 -4.17 10.99
CA PHE A 62 -15.78 -5.62 11.07
C PHE A 62 -16.98 -6.33 11.72
N ALA A 63 -17.79 -5.61 12.49
CA ALA A 63 -18.97 -6.18 13.14
C ALA A 63 -20.19 -6.31 12.22
N ASN A 64 -20.26 -5.50 11.18
CA ASN A 64 -21.39 -5.42 10.26
C ASN A 64 -21.02 -5.99 8.89
N LYS A 65 -21.58 -7.16 8.53
CA LYS A 65 -21.38 -7.79 7.21
C LYS A 65 -21.91 -6.96 6.01
N LYS A 66 -22.56 -5.82 6.27
CA LYS A 66 -23.10 -4.88 5.27
C LYS A 66 -22.35 -3.55 5.23
N ASN A 67 -21.05 -3.56 5.42
CA ASN A 67 -20.28 -2.33 5.31
C ASN A 67 -20.11 -1.89 3.87
N GLU A 68 -21.01 -1.07 3.44
CA GLU A 68 -21.05 -0.61 2.07
C GLU A 68 -20.07 0.53 1.79
N ASN A 69 -19.51 1.24 2.76
CA ASN A 69 -18.57 2.34 2.46
C ASN A 69 -17.78 2.81 3.69
N ILE A 70 -16.47 2.60 3.72
CA ILE A 70 -15.57 3.29 4.62
C ILE A 70 -14.70 4.25 3.80
N GLY A 71 -15.23 5.44 3.56
CA GLY A 71 -14.45 6.56 3.04
C GLY A 71 -14.08 7.48 4.20
N ILE A 72 -12.79 7.77 4.39
CA ILE A 72 -12.32 8.70 5.40
C ILE A 72 -11.61 9.86 4.73
N TRP A 73 -12.05 11.08 5.04
CA TRP A 73 -11.49 12.32 4.51
C TRP A 73 -10.74 13.08 5.60
N LEU A 74 -9.42 13.20 5.45
CA LEU A 74 -8.58 14.01 6.33
C LEU A 74 -8.32 15.38 5.69
N ALA A 75 -8.86 16.44 6.28
CA ALA A 75 -8.68 17.81 5.83
C ALA A 75 -7.91 18.65 6.87
N GLY A 76 -7.25 19.70 6.41
CA GLY A 76 -6.51 20.64 7.27
C GLY A 76 -5.53 21.48 6.47
N PHE A 77 -4.96 22.51 7.10
CA PHE A 77 -3.99 23.40 6.48
C PHE A 77 -2.69 22.71 6.07
N PHE A 78 -1.95 23.34 5.16
CA PHE A 78 -0.59 22.87 4.82
C PHE A 78 0.28 22.86 6.08
N GLY A 79 1.06 21.79 6.27
CA GLY A 79 1.92 21.63 7.44
C GLY A 79 1.23 21.14 8.74
N SER A 80 -0.10 20.91 8.74
CA SER A 80 -0.83 20.47 9.94
C SER A 80 -0.63 19.00 10.34
N GLY A 81 0.26 18.25 9.67
CA GLY A 81 0.55 16.86 10.00
C GLY A 81 -0.39 15.81 9.41
N LYS A 82 -1.28 16.16 8.45
CA LYS A 82 -2.23 15.22 7.83
C LYS A 82 -1.58 13.94 7.30
N SER A 83 -0.51 14.07 6.51
CA SER A 83 0.20 12.93 5.94
C SER A 83 0.86 12.07 7.00
N HIS A 84 1.32 12.68 8.09
CA HIS A 84 1.87 11.96 9.23
C HIS A 84 0.79 11.19 9.97
N LEU A 85 -0.34 11.82 10.27
CA LEU A 85 -1.49 11.14 10.88
C LEU A 85 -1.96 9.96 10.00
N LEU A 86 -2.14 10.18 8.69
CA LEU A 86 -2.55 9.14 7.75
C LEU A 86 -1.57 7.96 7.76
N LYS A 87 -0.26 8.24 7.73
CA LYS A 87 0.78 7.22 7.79
C LYS A 87 0.72 6.45 9.11
N MET A 88 0.56 7.13 10.24
CA MET A 88 0.43 6.47 11.56
C MET A 88 -0.82 5.60 11.66
N LEU A 89 -1.97 6.07 11.18
CA LEU A 89 -3.20 5.26 11.15
C LEU A 89 -3.00 3.97 10.35
N GLY A 90 -2.42 4.07 9.15
CA GLY A 90 -2.10 2.90 8.34
C GLY A 90 -1.09 1.96 9.02
N THR A 91 -0.03 2.52 9.61
CA THR A 91 0.99 1.74 10.33
C THR A 91 0.40 0.98 11.54
N ILE A 92 -0.53 1.60 12.26
CA ILE A 92 -1.24 0.95 13.39
C ILE A 92 -2.11 -0.21 12.89
N ILE A 93 -2.87 -0.01 11.81
CA ILE A 93 -3.73 -1.07 11.25
C ILE A 93 -2.88 -2.26 10.76
N GLU A 94 -1.80 -1.99 10.05
CA GLU A 94 -0.89 -3.02 9.54
C GLU A 94 -0.16 -3.78 10.67
N ASN A 95 0.06 -3.12 11.79
CA ASN A 95 0.56 -3.65 13.07
C ASN A 95 1.83 -4.53 12.96
N LYS A 96 2.75 -4.16 12.08
CA LYS A 96 4.05 -4.84 11.97
C LYS A 96 4.85 -4.74 13.26
N SER A 97 5.82 -5.65 13.42
CA SER A 97 6.72 -5.64 14.57
C SER A 97 8.04 -4.94 14.23
N TYR A 98 8.47 -4.05 15.11
CA TYR A 98 9.75 -3.34 15.05
C TYR A 98 10.49 -3.54 16.37
N ASN A 99 11.72 -3.99 16.33
CA ASN A 99 12.54 -4.29 17.52
C ASN A 99 11.82 -5.17 18.56
N GLY A 100 11.08 -6.19 18.12
CA GLY A 100 10.38 -7.13 18.97
C GLY A 100 9.08 -6.64 19.61
N LYS A 101 8.64 -5.40 19.30
CA LYS A 101 7.34 -4.84 19.72
C LYS A 101 6.47 -4.56 18.50
N THR A 102 5.18 -4.85 18.60
CA THR A 102 4.19 -4.45 17.60
C THR A 102 3.92 -2.95 17.67
N VAL A 103 3.41 -2.37 16.59
CA VAL A 103 3.02 -0.96 16.56
C VAL A 103 1.97 -0.66 17.63
N THR A 104 1.01 -1.57 17.83
CA THR A 104 0.00 -1.46 18.88
C THR A 104 0.62 -1.30 20.26
N GLN A 105 1.69 -2.06 20.58
CA GLN A 105 2.38 -1.95 21.87
C GLN A 105 3.08 -0.60 22.06
N TYR A 106 3.65 -0.02 20.98
CA TYR A 106 4.21 1.34 21.05
C TYR A 106 3.12 2.40 21.32
N PHE A 107 1.94 2.23 20.75
CA PHE A 107 0.83 3.17 20.94
C PHE A 107 0.12 2.98 22.29
N GLU A 108 0.13 1.79 22.89
CA GLU A 108 -0.37 1.57 24.25
C GLU A 108 0.32 2.52 25.24
N GLU A 109 1.65 2.61 25.18
CA GLU A 109 2.42 3.51 26.03
C GLU A 109 2.06 5.00 25.80
N LYS A 110 1.75 5.39 24.54
CA LYS A 110 1.39 6.77 24.17
C LYS A 110 -0.05 7.16 24.52
N LEU A 111 -0.95 6.21 24.54
CA LEU A 111 -2.36 6.42 24.84
C LEU A 111 -2.63 6.46 26.35
N GLY A 112 -1.77 5.85 27.16
CA GLY A 112 -1.91 5.84 28.63
C GLY A 112 -3.23 5.21 29.08
N ASP A 113 -4.04 5.95 29.85
CA ASP A 113 -5.28 5.44 30.46
C ASP A 113 -6.50 5.40 29.50
N ASP A 114 -6.34 5.75 28.23
CA ASP A 114 -7.44 5.74 27.25
C ASP A 114 -7.78 4.32 26.77
N LYS A 115 -8.35 3.53 27.67
CA LYS A 115 -8.66 2.11 27.43
C LYS A 115 -9.66 1.90 26.29
N LEU A 116 -10.59 2.83 26.07
CA LEU A 116 -11.57 2.71 24.99
C LEU A 116 -10.89 2.85 23.63
N LEU A 117 -10.11 3.91 23.46
CA LEU A 117 -9.35 4.10 22.21
C LEU A 117 -8.38 2.94 21.97
N PHE A 118 -7.68 2.49 23.01
CA PHE A 118 -6.77 1.36 22.88
C PHE A 118 -7.50 0.06 22.51
N GLY A 119 -8.71 -0.16 23.05
CA GLY A 119 -9.55 -1.31 22.69
C GLY A 119 -9.96 -1.31 21.22
N ASP A 120 -10.43 -0.19 20.70
CA ASP A 120 -10.81 -0.03 19.29
C ASP A 120 -9.58 -0.16 18.35
N LEU A 121 -8.45 0.41 18.74
CA LEU A 121 -7.17 0.29 18.03
C LEU A 121 -6.71 -1.17 17.98
N SER A 122 -6.71 -1.88 19.11
CA SER A 122 -6.31 -3.28 19.20
C SER A 122 -7.21 -4.18 18.36
N LYS A 123 -8.52 -3.93 18.37
CA LYS A 123 -9.48 -4.65 17.52
C LYS A 123 -9.20 -4.39 16.04
N SER A 124 -8.96 -3.15 15.67
CA SER A 124 -8.66 -2.74 14.29
C SER A 124 -7.38 -3.40 13.75
N SER A 125 -6.36 -3.52 14.59
CA SER A 125 -5.06 -4.11 14.23
C SER A 125 -4.99 -5.64 14.38
N SER A 126 -6.05 -6.28 14.86
CA SER A 126 -6.11 -7.75 14.97
C SER A 126 -6.48 -8.45 13.68
N VAL A 127 -7.00 -7.72 12.69
CA VAL A 127 -7.32 -8.25 11.37
C VAL A 127 -6.09 -8.07 10.47
N PRO A 128 -5.56 -9.15 9.87
CA PRO A 128 -4.47 -9.04 8.90
C PRO A 128 -4.84 -8.08 7.78
N THR A 129 -4.10 -7.00 7.63
CA THR A 129 -4.42 -5.92 6.70
C THR A 129 -3.15 -5.42 6.03
N ASP A 130 -3.17 -5.35 4.69
CA ASP A 130 -2.14 -4.69 3.91
C ASP A 130 -2.54 -3.23 3.65
N VAL A 131 -1.64 -2.31 3.92
CA VAL A 131 -1.88 -0.87 3.75
C VAL A 131 -1.11 -0.34 2.56
N ILE A 132 -1.80 0.25 1.60
CA ILE A 132 -1.21 0.86 0.41
C ILE A 132 -1.31 2.38 0.53
N LEU A 133 -0.17 3.05 0.77
CA LEU A 133 -0.08 4.49 0.87
C LEU A 133 0.68 5.06 -0.33
N PHE A 134 0.08 6.02 -1.03
CA PHE A 134 0.73 6.66 -2.17
C PHE A 134 0.21 8.09 -2.41
N ASP A 135 1.01 8.85 -3.16
CA ASP A 135 0.64 10.19 -3.64
C ASP A 135 -0.02 10.05 -5.02
N ILE A 136 -1.32 10.32 -5.07
CA ILE A 136 -2.10 10.13 -6.29
C ILE A 136 -1.59 11.02 -7.43
N GLY A 137 -1.11 12.22 -7.14
CA GLY A 137 -0.56 13.14 -8.14
C GLY A 137 0.71 12.63 -8.83
N LYS A 138 1.42 11.66 -8.22
CA LYS A 138 2.61 11.02 -8.82
C LYS A 138 2.29 9.78 -9.64
N VAL A 139 1.11 9.23 -9.50
CA VAL A 139 0.72 7.95 -10.12
C VAL A 139 -0.25 8.17 -11.28
N THR A 140 -1.04 9.25 -11.24
CA THR A 140 -2.02 9.57 -12.27
C THR A 140 -1.39 10.24 -13.48
N ASP A 141 -1.64 9.70 -14.67
CA ASP A 141 -1.44 10.40 -15.94
C ASP A 141 -2.78 11.01 -16.38
N GLN A 142 -3.06 12.22 -15.90
CA GLN A 142 -4.32 12.94 -16.19
C GLN A 142 -4.55 13.21 -17.67
N LYS A 143 -3.50 13.13 -18.52
CA LYS A 143 -3.62 13.35 -19.97
C LYS A 143 -4.13 12.11 -20.69
N LYS A 144 -3.93 10.92 -20.12
CA LYS A 144 -4.25 9.64 -20.75
C LYS A 144 -5.68 9.17 -20.43
N TYR A 145 -6.26 9.62 -19.31
CA TYR A 145 -7.54 9.11 -18.82
C TYR A 145 -8.54 10.22 -18.56
N GLU A 146 -9.76 10.04 -19.02
CA GLU A 146 -10.88 10.97 -18.83
C GLU A 146 -11.82 10.52 -17.67
N ASN A 147 -12.63 11.43 -17.17
CA ASN A 147 -13.80 11.14 -16.31
C ASN A 147 -13.52 10.34 -15.02
N GLY A 148 -12.43 10.62 -14.30
CA GLY A 148 -12.13 9.94 -13.04
C GLY A 148 -11.46 8.58 -13.20
N ALA A 149 -11.38 8.02 -14.39
CA ALA A 149 -10.69 6.76 -14.67
C ALA A 149 -9.20 6.80 -14.27
N ALA A 150 -8.56 7.97 -14.38
CA ALA A 150 -7.18 8.17 -13.91
C ALA A 150 -6.97 7.76 -12.45
N MET A 151 -7.94 8.04 -11.58
CA MET A 151 -7.87 7.66 -10.18
C MET A 151 -7.99 6.14 -9.99
N VAL A 152 -8.96 5.53 -10.66
CA VAL A 152 -9.17 4.07 -10.60
C VAL A 152 -7.94 3.33 -11.10
N VAL A 153 -7.36 3.77 -12.21
CA VAL A 153 -6.12 3.22 -12.77
C VAL A 153 -4.94 3.38 -11.80
N ALA A 154 -4.83 4.52 -11.12
CA ALA A 154 -3.78 4.73 -10.13
C ALA A 154 -3.90 3.75 -8.94
N PHE A 155 -5.11 3.55 -8.43
CA PHE A 155 -5.37 2.56 -7.38
C PHE A 155 -5.03 1.15 -7.86
N LEU A 156 -5.49 0.75 -9.04
CA LEU A 156 -5.22 -0.58 -9.59
C LEU A 156 -3.72 -0.83 -9.79
N LYS A 157 -2.98 0.14 -10.33
CA LYS A 157 -1.53 0.04 -10.49
C LYS A 157 -0.82 -0.14 -9.14
N LYS A 158 -1.25 0.58 -8.12
CA LYS A 158 -0.69 0.45 -6.77
C LYS A 158 -1.07 -0.86 -6.09
N PHE A 159 -2.28 -1.33 -6.31
CA PHE A 159 -2.71 -2.65 -5.87
C PHE A 159 -1.86 -3.75 -6.55
N ASN A 160 -1.74 -3.73 -7.87
CA ASN A 160 -0.90 -4.68 -8.60
C ASN A 160 0.56 -4.67 -8.09
N GLU A 161 1.14 -3.48 -7.91
CA GLU A 161 2.50 -3.34 -7.34
C GLU A 161 2.62 -3.98 -5.96
N SER A 162 1.60 -3.85 -5.10
CA SER A 162 1.62 -4.39 -3.72
C SER A 162 1.61 -5.91 -3.66
N ILE A 163 0.99 -6.55 -4.65
CA ILE A 163 0.92 -8.03 -4.77
C ILE A 163 1.96 -8.62 -5.73
N GLY A 164 2.86 -7.77 -6.27
CA GLY A 164 3.96 -8.20 -7.12
C GLY A 164 3.64 -8.34 -8.60
N PHE A 165 2.44 -7.93 -9.05
CA PHE A 165 2.04 -7.93 -10.46
C PHE A 165 2.56 -6.68 -11.19
N ASP A 166 2.42 -6.65 -12.53
CA ASP A 166 2.88 -5.51 -13.31
C ASP A 166 2.13 -4.23 -12.92
N LYS A 167 2.89 -3.20 -12.58
CA LYS A 167 2.35 -1.90 -12.18
C LYS A 167 2.14 -0.93 -13.32
N SER A 168 2.68 -1.23 -14.50
CA SER A 168 2.71 -0.33 -15.64
C SER A 168 1.70 -0.72 -16.70
N ASN A 169 1.58 -2.01 -16.96
CA ASN A 169 0.70 -2.58 -17.98
C ASN A 169 -0.42 -3.39 -17.30
N ILE A 170 -1.64 -2.85 -17.34
CA ILE A 170 -2.81 -3.47 -16.71
C ILE A 170 -3.15 -4.81 -17.38
N LYS A 171 -3.02 -4.90 -18.71
CA LYS A 171 -3.26 -6.14 -19.47
C LYS A 171 -2.33 -7.26 -18.99
N VAL A 172 -1.06 -6.96 -18.75
CA VAL A 172 -0.10 -7.93 -18.20
C VAL A 172 -0.48 -8.30 -16.76
N ALA A 173 -0.83 -7.32 -15.93
CA ALA A 173 -1.25 -7.59 -14.56
C ALA A 173 -2.54 -8.44 -14.48
N ASP A 174 -3.48 -8.26 -15.41
CA ASP A 174 -4.69 -9.08 -15.49
C ASP A 174 -4.36 -10.53 -15.83
N PHE A 175 -3.46 -10.74 -16.79
CA PHE A 175 -2.95 -12.07 -17.11
C PHE A 175 -2.26 -12.73 -15.90
N GLU A 176 -1.40 -11.99 -15.20
CA GLU A 176 -0.72 -12.47 -13.99
C GLU A 176 -1.72 -12.87 -12.90
N ARG A 177 -2.76 -12.05 -12.72
CA ARG A 177 -3.84 -12.30 -11.75
C ARG A 177 -4.65 -13.52 -12.11
N ASP A 178 -4.96 -13.72 -13.39
CA ASP A 178 -5.69 -14.89 -13.85
C ASP A 178 -4.88 -16.18 -13.64
N LEU A 179 -3.60 -16.15 -13.91
CA LEU A 179 -2.70 -17.28 -13.59
C LEU A 179 -2.61 -17.52 -12.08
N TRP A 180 -2.55 -16.46 -11.30
CA TRP A 180 -2.50 -16.56 -9.84
C TRP A 180 -3.79 -17.18 -9.27
N ARG A 181 -4.97 -16.77 -9.75
CA ARG A 181 -6.26 -17.36 -9.38
C ARG A 181 -6.36 -18.84 -9.73
N GLN A 182 -5.73 -19.26 -10.81
CA GLN A 182 -5.65 -20.66 -11.24
C GLN A 182 -4.55 -21.45 -10.51
N GLY A 183 -3.75 -20.82 -9.65
CA GLY A 183 -2.59 -21.46 -9.01
C GLY A 183 -1.45 -21.82 -9.97
N LYS A 184 -1.40 -21.17 -11.14
CA LYS A 184 -0.46 -21.46 -12.24
C LYS A 184 0.65 -20.40 -12.39
N TYR A 185 0.62 -19.33 -11.61
CA TYR A 185 1.53 -18.20 -11.80
C TYR A 185 3.00 -18.57 -11.49
N ASP A 186 3.26 -19.37 -10.44
CA ASP A 186 4.62 -19.79 -10.11
C ASP A 186 5.16 -20.80 -11.12
N GLU A 187 4.30 -21.68 -11.64
CA GLU A 187 4.65 -22.60 -12.74
C GLU A 187 5.03 -21.80 -13.99
N PHE A 188 4.22 -20.81 -14.39
CA PHE A 188 4.50 -19.90 -15.48
C PHE A 188 5.87 -19.22 -15.34
N LYS A 189 6.16 -18.63 -14.19
CA LYS A 189 7.45 -17.96 -13.93
C LYS A 189 8.63 -18.91 -14.06
N SER A 190 8.49 -20.12 -13.54
CA SER A 190 9.55 -21.14 -13.61
C SER A 190 9.84 -21.59 -15.05
N ILE A 191 8.78 -21.81 -15.84
CA ILE A 191 8.92 -22.19 -17.26
C ILE A 191 9.51 -21.03 -18.04
N TYR A 192 9.01 -19.78 -17.83
CA TYR A 192 9.52 -18.61 -18.50
C TYR A 192 11.02 -18.42 -18.23
N LEU A 193 11.45 -18.49 -16.98
CA LEU A 193 12.86 -18.40 -16.61
C LEU A 193 13.71 -19.47 -17.34
N SER A 194 13.21 -20.70 -17.44
CA SER A 194 13.91 -21.79 -18.11
C SER A 194 14.09 -21.54 -19.64
N ILE A 195 13.16 -20.81 -20.25
CA ILE A 195 13.15 -20.53 -21.70
C ILE A 195 13.89 -19.24 -22.02
N ALA A 196 13.63 -18.19 -21.25
CA ALA A 196 14.14 -16.83 -21.52
C ALA A 196 15.51 -16.57 -20.89
N GLY A 197 15.88 -17.32 -19.84
CA GLY A 197 17.12 -17.15 -19.08
C GLY A 197 17.11 -15.95 -18.12
N VAL A 198 15.98 -15.25 -18.03
CA VAL A 198 15.72 -14.11 -17.12
C VAL A 198 14.36 -14.26 -16.49
N SER A 199 14.14 -13.63 -15.32
CA SER A 199 12.85 -13.72 -14.64
C SER A 199 11.74 -13.01 -15.40
N TRP A 200 10.51 -13.43 -15.23
CA TRP A 200 9.33 -12.78 -15.82
C TRP A 200 9.23 -11.32 -15.36
N GLU A 201 9.45 -11.06 -14.08
CA GLU A 201 9.38 -9.74 -13.47
C GLU A 201 10.36 -8.73 -14.09
N GLU A 202 11.53 -9.20 -14.52
CA GLU A 202 12.54 -8.37 -15.20
C GLU A 202 12.20 -8.12 -16.66
N ASP A 203 11.52 -9.08 -17.31
CA ASP A 203 11.33 -9.12 -18.76
C ASP A 203 9.94 -8.65 -19.21
N ARG A 204 8.91 -8.74 -18.33
CA ARG A 204 7.52 -8.39 -18.66
C ARG A 204 7.32 -6.98 -19.20
N ALA A 205 8.12 -6.01 -18.71
CA ALA A 205 8.09 -4.64 -19.22
C ALA A 205 8.58 -4.51 -20.70
N LYS A 206 9.23 -5.55 -21.22
CA LYS A 206 9.77 -5.63 -22.59
C LYS A 206 9.03 -6.67 -23.42
N LEU A 207 7.83 -7.05 -23.04
CA LEU A 207 7.08 -8.16 -23.61
C LEU A 207 6.96 -8.06 -25.12
N SER A 208 6.74 -6.86 -25.70
CA SER A 208 6.67 -6.62 -27.14
C SER A 208 7.94 -7.03 -27.93
N TYR A 209 9.08 -7.09 -27.25
CA TYR A 209 10.34 -7.58 -27.85
C TYR A 209 10.65 -9.03 -27.48
N ARG A 210 9.87 -9.61 -26.58
CA ARG A 210 10.10 -10.94 -25.98
C ARG A 210 8.94 -11.90 -26.21
N GLU A 211 8.02 -11.58 -27.11
CA GLU A 211 6.80 -12.35 -27.44
C GLU A 211 7.09 -13.83 -27.68
N LYS A 212 8.15 -14.16 -28.43
CA LYS A 212 8.53 -15.57 -28.69
C LYS A 212 8.82 -16.40 -27.44
N PHE A 213 9.32 -15.78 -26.35
CA PHE A 213 9.57 -16.52 -25.11
C PHE A 213 8.27 -16.69 -24.32
N PHE A 214 7.39 -15.69 -24.39
CA PHE A 214 6.06 -15.76 -23.82
C PHE A 214 5.24 -16.88 -24.47
N LEU A 215 5.13 -16.88 -25.81
CA LEU A 215 4.39 -17.91 -26.58
C LEU A 215 4.92 -19.31 -26.30
N LYS A 216 6.24 -19.52 -26.33
CA LYS A 216 6.85 -20.82 -25.97
C LYS A 216 6.58 -21.23 -24.53
N THR A 217 6.39 -20.28 -23.64
CA THR A 217 6.02 -20.58 -22.25
C THR A 217 4.58 -21.06 -22.20
N ILE A 218 3.67 -20.38 -22.89
CA ILE A 218 2.25 -20.78 -22.98
C ILE A 218 2.09 -22.16 -23.63
N GLU A 219 2.82 -22.44 -24.73
CA GLU A 219 2.83 -23.75 -25.39
C GLU A 219 3.18 -24.89 -24.42
N LYS A 220 4.08 -24.64 -23.45
CA LYS A 220 4.49 -25.64 -22.45
C LYS A 220 3.55 -25.76 -21.27
N MET A 221 2.63 -24.82 -21.13
CA MET A 221 1.69 -24.82 -20.03
C MET A 221 0.36 -25.46 -20.45
N ASP A 222 -0.21 -26.24 -19.58
CA ASP A 222 -1.60 -26.73 -19.73
C ASP A 222 -2.56 -25.69 -19.15
N LEU A 223 -2.89 -24.69 -19.96
CA LEU A 223 -3.81 -23.60 -19.59
C LEU A 223 -5.17 -23.82 -20.28
N PRO A 224 -6.24 -24.13 -19.55
CA PRO A 224 -7.57 -24.21 -20.12
C PRO A 224 -7.95 -22.86 -20.77
N HIS A 225 -8.30 -22.89 -22.07
CA HIS A 225 -8.76 -21.72 -22.82
C HIS A 225 -7.72 -20.63 -23.14
N PHE A 226 -6.43 -20.88 -22.91
CA PHE A 226 -5.36 -19.94 -23.25
C PHE A 226 -4.18 -20.69 -23.91
N ASP A 227 -4.37 -21.09 -25.16
CA ASP A 227 -3.40 -21.72 -26.04
C ASP A 227 -2.55 -20.67 -26.78
N GLU A 228 -1.62 -21.13 -27.64
CA GLU A 228 -0.72 -20.27 -28.42
C GLU A 228 -1.49 -19.26 -29.28
N ASP A 229 -2.55 -19.71 -30.00
CA ASP A 229 -3.38 -18.82 -30.84
C ASP A 229 -4.09 -17.74 -30.02
N SER A 230 -4.54 -18.08 -28.83
CA SER A 230 -5.16 -17.15 -27.90
C SER A 230 -4.16 -16.17 -27.32
N ALA A 231 -2.94 -16.63 -27.06
CA ALA A 231 -1.84 -15.81 -26.56
C ALA A 231 -1.36 -14.82 -27.62
N GLU A 232 -1.27 -15.22 -28.91
CA GLU A 232 -0.97 -14.31 -30.01
C GLU A 232 -2.03 -13.19 -30.12
N ARG A 233 -3.30 -13.55 -30.15
CA ARG A 233 -4.40 -12.56 -30.15
C ARG A 233 -4.39 -11.66 -28.93
N TRP A 234 -4.01 -12.20 -27.76
CA TRP A 234 -3.86 -11.41 -26.54
C TRP A 234 -2.70 -10.42 -26.65
N LEU A 235 -1.57 -10.81 -27.25
CA LEU A 235 -0.43 -9.90 -27.49
C LEU A 235 -0.81 -8.73 -28.39
N GLU A 236 -1.58 -8.97 -29.46
CA GLU A 236 -2.04 -7.95 -30.41
C GLU A 236 -3.07 -6.95 -29.83
N ARG A 237 -3.77 -7.30 -28.75
CA ARG A 237 -4.73 -6.41 -28.13
C ARG A 237 -4.06 -5.18 -27.55
N GLU A 238 -4.60 -4.02 -27.88
CA GLU A 238 -4.24 -2.78 -27.18
C GLU A 238 -4.71 -2.82 -25.73
N GLU A 239 -4.00 -2.10 -24.86
CA GLU A 239 -4.40 -1.90 -23.47
C GLU A 239 -5.71 -1.12 -23.45
N ASP A 240 -6.79 -1.71 -22.91
CA ASP A 240 -8.06 -1.01 -22.75
C ASP A 240 -7.98 -0.08 -21.52
N PRO A 241 -7.99 1.24 -21.72
CA PRO A 241 -7.91 2.18 -20.60
C PRO A 241 -9.25 2.37 -19.86
N SER A 242 -10.34 1.76 -20.32
CA SER A 242 -11.68 1.95 -19.77
C SER A 242 -11.94 1.04 -18.56
N ILE A 243 -11.28 1.32 -17.45
CA ILE A 243 -11.57 0.65 -16.19
C ILE A 243 -12.56 1.50 -15.40
N SER A 244 -13.76 0.95 -15.17
CA SER A 244 -14.76 1.57 -14.31
C SER A 244 -14.50 1.25 -12.83
N VAL A 245 -15.17 1.98 -11.94
CA VAL A 245 -15.14 1.69 -10.49
C VAL A 245 -15.71 0.32 -10.20
N GLU A 246 -16.75 -0.08 -10.94
CA GLU A 246 -17.38 -1.39 -10.83
C GLU A 246 -16.39 -2.50 -11.21
N THR A 247 -15.73 -2.38 -12.36
CA THR A 247 -14.69 -3.33 -12.81
C THR A 247 -13.56 -3.45 -11.78
N PHE A 248 -13.13 -2.32 -11.19
CA PHE A 248 -12.12 -2.32 -10.15
C PHE A 248 -12.58 -3.07 -8.89
N SER A 249 -13.86 -2.90 -8.49
CA SER A 249 -14.44 -3.61 -7.34
C SER A 249 -14.46 -5.14 -7.55
N ASP A 250 -14.61 -5.60 -8.78
CA ASP A 250 -14.60 -7.03 -9.12
C ASP A 250 -13.18 -7.63 -9.16
N ILE A 251 -12.17 -6.77 -9.30
CA ILE A 251 -10.76 -7.16 -9.37
C ILE A 251 -10.16 -7.39 -7.98
N ILE A 252 -10.57 -6.59 -6.97
CA ILE A 252 -10.06 -6.64 -5.60
C ILE A 252 -10.88 -7.59 -4.73
#